data_c15bc571a590c24fb01a9013a39ae1f7
#
_entry.id   c15bc571a590c24fb01a9013a39ae1f7
#
_cell.length_a   1.000
_cell.length_b   1.000
_cell.length_c   1.000
_cell.angle_alpha   90.00
_cell.angle_beta   90.00
_cell.angle_gamma   90.00
#
_symmetry.space_group_name_H-M   'P 1'
#
loop_
_entity.id
_entity.type
_entity.pdbx_description
1 polymer ?
#
loop_
_entity_poly.entity_id
_entity_poly.type
_entity_poly.pdbx_seq_one_letter_code
_entity_poly.pdbx_strand_id
1 'polypeptide(L)'
;PLERDNVYNFFIDWGRLAFKVLVPGGHIFIASTPLLSDIVSRALRDAGLERRGEIVRVVKTFRGGDRPKGAEKEFSMTTVIPRGCWEPWGLYRKPLSERTVAKNLKRWKAGALHRKSIDTPFCDLIESGKTPQCERKISNHPSLKPQDFMRILVSAALPLQEGIILDPFCGGGSTI
;
A
#
# COMPACT_ATOMS: atom_id res chain seq x y z
N PRO A 1 -6.70 -22.36 -5.07
CA PRO A 1 -5.54 -21.64 -5.60
C PRO A 1 -6.06 -20.33 -6.21
N LEU A 2 -5.51 -19.18 -5.78
CA LEU A 2 -5.74 -17.92 -6.49
C LEU A 2 -5.12 -18.11 -7.88
N GLU A 3 -5.96 -18.11 -8.92
CA GLU A 3 -5.48 -18.12 -10.28
C GLU A 3 -4.68 -16.84 -10.51
N ARG A 4 -3.36 -16.97 -10.56
CA ARG A 4 -2.44 -15.82 -10.67
C ARG A 4 -2.75 -14.94 -11.87
N ASP A 5 -3.21 -15.54 -12.97
CA ASP A 5 -3.61 -14.82 -14.18
C ASP A 5 -4.85 -13.95 -13.95
N ASN A 6 -5.82 -14.40 -13.13
CA ASN A 6 -6.98 -13.58 -12.79
C ASN A 6 -6.59 -12.37 -11.93
N VAL A 7 -5.62 -12.52 -11.03
CA VAL A 7 -5.09 -11.40 -10.24
C VAL A 7 -4.39 -10.40 -11.15
N TYR A 8 -3.55 -10.86 -12.07
CA TYR A 8 -2.88 -10.00 -13.04
C TYR A 8 -3.89 -9.24 -13.90
N ASN A 9 -4.86 -9.94 -14.50
CA ASN A 9 -5.87 -9.34 -15.37
C ASN A 9 -6.71 -8.30 -14.64
N PHE A 10 -7.10 -8.58 -13.39
CA PHE A 10 -7.81 -7.60 -12.57
C PHE A 10 -6.97 -6.33 -12.34
N PHE A 11 -5.71 -6.48 -11.93
CA PHE A 11 -4.89 -5.33 -11.59
C PHE A 11 -4.38 -4.55 -12.80
N ILE A 12 -4.23 -5.16 -13.98
CA ILE A 12 -3.88 -4.41 -15.19
C ILE A 12 -5.06 -3.54 -15.66
N ASP A 13 -6.29 -4.06 -15.62
CA ASP A 13 -7.48 -3.30 -16.00
C ASP A 13 -7.78 -2.19 -14.99
N TRP A 14 -7.71 -2.50 -13.69
CA TRP A 14 -7.79 -1.50 -12.64
C TRP A 14 -6.71 -0.42 -12.77
N GLY A 15 -5.47 -0.82 -13.04
CA GLY A 15 -4.34 0.09 -13.23
C GLY A 15 -4.54 1.04 -14.42
N ARG A 16 -5.10 0.55 -15.52
CA ARG A 16 -5.47 1.38 -16.68
C ARG A 16 -6.56 2.40 -16.34
N LEU A 17 -7.55 2.03 -15.55
CA LEU A 17 -8.58 2.96 -15.06
C LEU A 17 -7.98 4.00 -14.10
N ALA A 18 -7.17 3.56 -13.13
CA ALA A 18 -6.45 4.44 -12.23
C ALA A 18 -5.55 5.44 -12.99
N PHE A 19 -4.84 4.96 -14.00
CA PHE A 19 -4.02 5.82 -14.87
C PHE A 19 -4.82 6.92 -15.56
N LYS A 20 -6.06 6.65 -15.98
CA LYS A 20 -6.93 7.66 -16.63
C LYS A 20 -7.35 8.76 -15.66
N VAL A 21 -7.70 8.43 -14.42
CA VAL A 21 -8.23 9.39 -13.44
C VAL A 21 -7.16 10.16 -12.68
N LEU A 22 -5.95 9.59 -12.54
CA LEU A 22 -4.85 10.27 -11.87
C LEU A 22 -4.35 11.47 -12.67
N VAL A 23 -4.04 12.55 -11.96
CA VAL A 23 -3.26 13.67 -12.52
C VAL A 23 -1.81 13.23 -12.79
N PRO A 24 -1.08 13.83 -13.75
CA PRO A 24 0.34 13.57 -13.94
C PRO A 24 1.12 13.75 -12.63
N GLY A 25 1.90 12.75 -12.25
CA GLY A 25 2.62 12.74 -10.98
C GLY A 25 1.81 12.24 -9.79
N GLY A 26 0.52 11.94 -9.94
CA GLY A 26 -0.32 11.37 -8.87
C GLY A 26 0.19 10.01 -8.42
N HIS A 27 0.16 9.76 -7.10
CA HIS A 27 0.66 8.54 -6.49
C HIS A 27 -0.45 7.52 -6.19
N ILE A 28 -0.08 6.25 -6.18
CA ILE A 28 -0.91 5.13 -5.72
C ILE A 28 -0.14 4.41 -4.62
N PHE A 29 -0.81 4.17 -3.49
CA PHE A 29 -0.38 3.23 -2.47
C PHE A 29 -1.31 2.02 -2.50
N ILE A 30 -0.77 0.82 -2.65
CA ILE A 30 -1.57 -0.39 -2.74
C ILE A 30 -1.04 -1.49 -1.83
N ALA A 31 -1.86 -1.90 -0.86
CA ALA A 31 -1.55 -3.04 -0.01
C ALA A 31 -1.67 -4.34 -0.80
N SER A 32 -0.73 -5.23 -0.60
CA SER A 32 -0.79 -6.59 -1.13
C SER A 32 -0.20 -7.59 -0.13
N THR A 33 -0.45 -8.88 -0.36
CA THR A 33 0.31 -9.89 0.37
C THR A 33 1.69 -10.07 -0.26
N PRO A 34 2.74 -10.44 0.51
CA PRO A 34 4.05 -10.71 -0.06
C PRO A 34 4.03 -11.74 -1.22
N LEU A 35 3.06 -12.66 -1.19
CA LEU A 35 2.90 -13.71 -2.22
C LEU A 35 2.35 -13.22 -3.55
N LEU A 36 1.72 -12.03 -3.59
CA LEU A 36 1.08 -11.46 -4.77
C LEU A 36 1.68 -10.11 -5.19
N SER A 37 2.59 -9.56 -4.39
CA SER A 37 3.16 -8.22 -4.62
C SER A 37 3.89 -8.11 -5.96
N ASP A 38 4.52 -9.18 -6.42
CA ASP A 38 5.19 -9.28 -7.72
C ASP A 38 4.20 -9.16 -8.87
N ILE A 39 3.08 -9.88 -8.80
CA ILE A 39 2.02 -9.89 -9.83
C ILE A 39 1.34 -8.52 -9.91
N VAL A 40 0.96 -7.97 -8.76
CA VAL A 40 0.37 -6.62 -8.67
C VAL A 40 1.34 -5.59 -9.24
N SER A 41 2.62 -5.68 -8.87
CA SER A 41 3.65 -4.77 -9.36
C SER A 41 3.83 -4.85 -10.87
N ARG A 42 3.85 -6.06 -11.43
CA ARG A 42 3.92 -6.26 -12.87
C ARG A 42 2.71 -5.66 -13.58
N ALA A 43 1.50 -5.99 -13.14
CA ALA A 43 0.27 -5.51 -13.75
C ALA A 43 0.18 -3.96 -13.77
N LEU A 44 0.52 -3.30 -12.65
CA LEU A 44 0.48 -1.83 -12.58
C LEU A 44 1.54 -1.16 -13.46
N ARG A 45 2.73 -1.75 -13.57
CA ARG A 45 3.77 -1.27 -14.50
C ARG A 45 3.33 -1.42 -15.95
N ASP A 46 2.76 -2.57 -16.30
CA ASP A 46 2.25 -2.86 -17.65
C ASP A 46 1.03 -1.96 -17.99
N ALA A 47 0.31 -1.45 -16.98
CA ALA A 47 -0.71 -0.41 -17.12
C ALA A 47 -0.12 1.01 -17.34
N GLY A 48 1.20 1.18 -17.32
CA GLY A 48 1.89 2.45 -17.58
C GLY A 48 2.30 3.25 -16.34
N LEU A 49 2.12 2.69 -15.14
CA LEU A 49 2.51 3.33 -13.89
C LEU A 49 4.00 3.10 -13.56
N GLU A 50 4.68 4.12 -13.08
CA GLU A 50 6.06 4.01 -12.59
C GLU A 50 6.07 3.43 -11.18
N ARG A 51 6.78 2.32 -10.96
CA ARG A 51 7.07 1.86 -9.60
C ARG A 51 8.08 2.80 -8.94
N ARG A 52 7.73 3.34 -7.77
CA ARG A 52 8.56 4.31 -7.04
C ARG A 52 9.20 3.72 -5.78
N GLY A 53 8.77 2.54 -5.37
CA GLY A 53 9.27 1.86 -4.18
C GLY A 53 8.21 1.00 -3.54
N GLU A 54 8.42 0.71 -2.28
CA GLU A 54 7.51 -0.04 -1.42
C GLU A 54 7.55 0.54 -0.02
N ILE A 55 6.39 0.71 0.59
CA ILE A 55 6.27 1.09 1.98
C ILE A 55 6.11 -0.20 2.79
N VAL A 56 6.97 -0.38 3.76
CA VAL A 56 6.95 -1.51 4.69
C VAL A 56 6.22 -1.10 5.96
N ARG A 57 5.00 -1.62 6.11
CA ARG A 57 4.27 -1.47 7.36
C ARG A 57 4.67 -2.58 8.32
N VAL A 58 5.40 -2.29 9.37
CA VAL A 58 5.79 -3.26 10.39
C VAL A 58 4.63 -3.47 11.37
N VAL A 59 4.10 -4.70 11.43
CA VAL A 59 3.01 -5.08 12.35
C VAL A 59 3.29 -6.46 12.93
N LYS A 60 3.64 -6.53 14.20
CA LYS A 60 4.06 -7.78 14.89
C LYS A 60 2.90 -8.70 15.31
N THR A 61 1.80 -8.70 14.56
CA THR A 61 0.55 -9.38 14.95
C THR A 61 -0.02 -10.30 13.88
N PHE A 62 0.74 -10.58 12.85
CA PHE A 62 0.31 -11.44 11.76
C PHE A 62 0.34 -12.92 12.11
N ARG A 63 -0.41 -13.68 11.31
CA ARG A 63 -0.46 -15.15 11.36
C ARG A 63 0.74 -15.76 10.66
N GLY A 64 0.92 -17.04 10.83
CA GLY A 64 2.01 -17.82 10.29
C GLY A 64 2.97 -18.28 11.36
N GLY A 65 4.01 -18.99 10.94
CA GLY A 65 4.93 -19.64 11.86
C GLY A 65 4.39 -20.96 12.41
N ASP A 66 3.35 -21.51 11.77
CA ASP A 66 2.76 -22.77 12.18
C ASP A 66 3.69 -23.95 11.84
N ARG A 67 3.68 -24.95 12.72
CA ARG A 67 4.35 -26.24 12.48
C ARG A 67 3.59 -27.05 11.44
N PRO A 68 4.21 -28.09 10.84
CA PRO A 68 3.51 -29.00 9.93
C PRO A 68 2.30 -29.64 10.61
N LYS A 69 1.12 -29.42 10.05
CA LYS A 69 -0.15 -29.89 10.62
C LYS A 69 -0.18 -31.43 10.67
N GLY A 70 -0.48 -31.97 11.84
CA GLY A 70 -0.53 -33.39 12.11
C GLY A 70 0.84 -34.03 12.43
N ALA A 71 1.92 -33.24 12.41
CA ALA A 71 3.29 -33.68 12.74
C ALA A 71 4.04 -32.65 13.61
N GLU A 72 3.31 -31.85 14.38
CA GLU A 72 3.82 -30.71 15.16
C GLU A 72 4.86 -31.13 16.22
N LYS A 73 4.70 -32.34 16.77
CA LYS A 73 5.63 -32.91 17.78
C LYS A 73 6.90 -33.44 17.12
N GLU A 74 6.74 -34.14 15.97
CA GLU A 74 7.85 -34.73 15.22
C GLU A 74 8.77 -33.63 14.66
N PHE A 75 8.18 -32.57 14.08
CA PHE A 75 8.91 -31.44 13.50
C PHE A 75 8.79 -30.18 14.37
N SER A 76 9.03 -30.31 15.66
CA SER A 76 8.83 -29.25 16.64
C SER A 76 9.66 -27.97 16.38
N MET A 77 10.80 -28.09 15.69
CA MET A 77 11.71 -26.99 15.35
C MET A 77 11.55 -26.49 13.91
N THR A 78 10.44 -26.85 13.23
CA THR A 78 10.18 -26.43 11.85
C THR A 78 9.01 -25.48 11.75
N THR A 79 9.00 -24.67 10.70
CA THR A 79 7.95 -23.73 10.37
C THR A 79 7.61 -23.84 8.90
N VAL A 80 6.33 -24.06 8.56
CA VAL A 80 5.88 -24.23 7.16
C VAL A 80 6.07 -22.94 6.36
N ILE A 81 5.73 -21.81 6.96
CA ILE A 81 5.94 -20.48 6.38
C ILE A 81 6.41 -19.50 7.47
N PRO A 82 7.21 -18.49 7.13
CA PRO A 82 7.58 -17.47 8.10
C PRO A 82 6.36 -16.83 8.74
N ARG A 83 6.46 -16.46 10.01
CA ARG A 83 5.46 -15.61 10.64
C ARG A 83 5.55 -14.20 10.04
N GLY A 84 4.43 -13.72 9.48
CA GLY A 84 4.37 -12.37 8.94
C GLY A 84 4.58 -11.32 10.05
N CYS A 85 5.49 -10.38 9.80
CA CYS A 85 5.76 -9.25 10.70
C CYS A 85 5.62 -7.90 9.98
N TRP A 86 5.29 -7.91 8.71
CA TRP A 86 5.15 -6.71 7.89
C TRP A 86 4.15 -6.93 6.77
N GLU A 87 3.64 -5.82 6.24
CA GLU A 87 2.70 -5.75 5.12
C GLU A 87 3.30 -4.83 4.05
N PRO A 88 3.47 -5.31 2.80
CA PRO A 88 3.96 -4.49 1.71
C PRO A 88 2.87 -3.58 1.17
N TRP A 89 3.21 -2.31 0.97
CA TRP A 89 2.41 -1.31 0.28
C TRP A 89 3.19 -0.80 -0.92
N GLY A 90 2.89 -1.30 -2.11
CA GLY A 90 3.53 -0.85 -3.33
C GLY A 90 3.25 0.64 -3.57
N LEU A 91 4.30 1.41 -3.88
CA LEU A 91 4.23 2.82 -4.23
C LEU A 91 4.42 2.99 -5.73
N TYR A 92 3.42 3.56 -6.38
CA TYR A 92 3.44 3.84 -7.81
C TYR A 92 3.10 5.30 -8.08
N ARG A 93 3.43 5.77 -9.27
CA ARG A 93 3.17 7.13 -9.72
C ARG A 93 2.77 7.13 -11.19
N LYS A 94 1.77 7.93 -11.57
CA LYS A 94 1.58 8.27 -12.98
C LYS A 94 2.78 9.10 -13.46
N PRO A 95 3.36 8.83 -14.64
CA PRO A 95 4.45 9.62 -15.18
C PRO A 95 4.20 11.13 -15.11
N LEU A 96 5.26 11.88 -14.92
CA LEU A 96 5.19 13.35 -14.96
C LEU A 96 4.85 13.82 -16.38
N SER A 97 4.08 14.89 -16.51
CA SER A 97 3.92 15.61 -17.80
C SER A 97 4.98 16.70 -17.99
N GLU A 98 5.63 17.09 -16.91
CA GLU A 98 6.64 18.15 -16.91
C GLU A 98 8.07 17.57 -16.82
N ARG A 99 9.05 18.30 -17.32
CA ARG A 99 10.46 17.87 -17.33
C ARG A 99 11.05 17.68 -15.94
N THR A 100 10.49 18.33 -14.92
CA THR A 100 10.98 18.25 -13.52
C THR A 100 9.83 18.12 -12.54
N VAL A 101 10.11 17.50 -11.39
CA VAL A 101 9.15 17.40 -10.28
C VAL A 101 8.67 18.78 -9.84
N ALA A 102 9.56 19.78 -9.77
CA ALA A 102 9.21 21.14 -9.37
C ALA A 102 8.19 21.79 -10.32
N LYS A 103 8.35 21.62 -11.64
CA LYS A 103 7.39 22.11 -12.63
C LYS A 103 6.06 21.35 -12.52
N ASN A 104 6.11 20.04 -12.31
CA ASN A 104 4.93 19.21 -12.15
C ASN A 104 4.15 19.61 -10.88
N LEU A 105 4.82 19.87 -9.76
CA LEU A 105 4.21 20.38 -8.52
C LEU A 105 3.51 21.72 -8.75
N LYS A 106 4.14 22.64 -9.47
CA LYS A 106 3.54 23.95 -9.78
C LYS A 106 2.26 23.81 -10.60
N ARG A 107 2.24 22.87 -11.57
CA ARG A 107 1.11 22.70 -12.48
C ARG A 107 0.02 21.81 -11.92
N TRP A 108 0.39 20.66 -11.36
CA TRP A 108 -0.53 19.58 -10.99
C TRP A 108 -0.67 19.35 -9.49
N LYS A 109 0.11 20.05 -8.67
CA LYS A 109 0.19 19.85 -7.21
C LYS A 109 0.58 18.41 -6.83
N ALA A 110 1.23 17.69 -7.74
CA ALA A 110 1.58 16.27 -7.62
C ALA A 110 2.98 15.99 -8.18
N GLY A 111 3.54 14.81 -7.88
CA GLY A 111 4.83 14.34 -8.39
C GLY A 111 5.90 14.09 -7.31
N ALA A 112 5.63 14.50 -6.09
CA ALA A 112 6.45 14.25 -4.91
C ALA A 112 5.61 13.69 -3.77
N LEU A 113 6.22 13.33 -2.65
CA LEU A 113 5.56 12.96 -1.41
C LEU A 113 5.74 14.07 -0.37
N HIS A 114 4.73 14.26 0.49
CA HIS A 114 4.83 15.17 1.61
C HIS A 114 5.85 14.67 2.63
N ARG A 115 6.66 15.57 3.16
CA ARG A 115 7.65 15.26 4.19
C ARG A 115 6.96 15.20 5.57
N LYS A 116 7.55 14.45 6.51
CA LYS A 116 7.10 14.45 7.91
C LYS A 116 7.34 15.81 8.58
N SER A 117 8.47 16.46 8.25
CA SER A 117 8.81 17.83 8.64
C SER A 117 9.79 18.44 7.63
N ILE A 118 10.21 19.70 7.81
CA ILE A 118 11.23 20.34 6.98
C ILE A 118 12.51 19.50 6.95
N ASP A 119 12.93 18.96 8.09
CA ASP A 119 14.19 18.21 8.22
C ASP A 119 14.01 16.69 8.06
N THR A 120 12.79 16.18 8.16
CA THR A 120 12.51 14.74 8.15
C THR A 120 11.72 14.35 6.91
N PRO A 121 12.29 13.56 5.97
CA PRO A 121 11.56 13.06 4.81
C PRO A 121 10.49 12.04 5.20
N PHE A 122 9.58 11.74 4.28
CA PHE A 122 8.72 10.57 4.38
C PHE A 122 9.61 9.31 4.33
N CYS A 123 9.35 8.38 5.25
CA CYS A 123 10.11 7.14 5.37
C CYS A 123 9.28 5.97 4.82
N ASP A 124 9.93 5.06 4.14
CA ASP A 124 9.34 3.86 3.57
C ASP A 124 9.11 2.73 4.59
N LEU A 125 9.66 2.85 5.81
CA LEU A 125 9.40 1.94 6.91
C LEU A 125 8.51 2.65 7.95
N ILE A 126 7.33 2.07 8.21
CA ILE A 126 6.34 2.62 9.16
C ILE A 126 6.01 1.56 10.20
N GLU A 127 6.38 1.80 11.44
CA GLU A 127 5.89 0.99 12.55
C GLU A 127 4.42 1.31 12.83
N SER A 128 3.59 0.28 12.92
CA SER A 128 2.16 0.41 13.13
C SER A 128 1.69 -0.65 14.12
N GLY A 129 0.89 -0.21 15.09
CA GLY A 129 0.23 -1.11 16.04
C GLY A 129 -0.95 -1.87 15.42
N LYS A 130 -1.63 -2.64 16.27
CA LYS A 130 -2.97 -3.17 15.97
C LYS A 130 -3.95 -2.01 15.88
N THR A 131 -4.99 -2.18 15.07
CA THR A 131 -6.12 -1.23 15.06
C THR A 131 -6.70 -1.12 16.47
N PRO A 132 -6.79 0.09 17.05
CA PRO A 132 -7.31 0.32 18.38
C PRO A 132 -8.75 -0.20 18.53
N GLN A 133 -9.11 -0.60 19.77
CA GLN A 133 -10.44 -1.13 20.03
C GLN A 133 -11.54 -0.08 19.82
N CYS A 134 -11.27 1.20 20.09
CA CYS A 134 -12.19 2.31 19.81
C CYS A 134 -12.53 2.39 18.32
N GLU A 135 -11.54 2.28 17.43
CA GLU A 135 -11.78 2.27 15.98
C GLU A 135 -12.52 1.02 15.52
N ARG A 136 -12.22 -0.15 16.11
CA ARG A 136 -12.93 -1.42 15.82
C ARG A 136 -14.41 -1.41 16.22
N LYS A 137 -14.79 -0.58 17.19
CA LYS A 137 -16.19 -0.39 17.57
C LYS A 137 -16.99 0.40 16.52
N ILE A 138 -16.30 1.24 15.73
CA ILE A 138 -16.92 2.05 14.67
C ILE A 138 -17.18 1.22 13.42
N SER A 139 -16.27 0.28 13.10
CA SER A 139 -16.38 -0.56 11.92
C SER A 139 -15.99 -2.01 12.20
N ASN A 140 -16.87 -2.94 11.84
CA ASN A 140 -16.64 -4.39 11.94
C ASN A 140 -15.81 -4.96 10.78
N HIS A 141 -15.21 -4.13 9.95
CA HIS A 141 -14.43 -4.60 8.80
C HIS A 141 -13.22 -5.44 9.26
N PRO A 142 -13.06 -6.68 8.76
CA PRO A 142 -12.05 -7.61 9.27
C PRO A 142 -10.61 -7.15 9.06
N SER A 143 -10.37 -6.31 8.03
CA SER A 143 -9.05 -5.79 7.66
C SER A 143 -8.93 -4.28 7.92
N LEU A 144 -9.65 -3.76 8.90
CA LEU A 144 -9.60 -2.35 9.27
C LEU A 144 -8.17 -1.91 9.60
N LYS A 145 -7.69 -0.88 8.91
CA LYS A 145 -6.37 -0.30 9.14
C LYS A 145 -6.43 0.77 10.24
N PRO A 146 -5.40 0.90 11.09
CA PRO A 146 -5.35 1.97 12.09
C PRO A 146 -5.37 3.35 11.41
N GLN A 147 -6.13 4.27 11.96
CA GLN A 147 -6.25 5.65 11.48
C GLN A 147 -4.89 6.36 11.43
N ASP A 148 -4.03 6.16 12.44
CA ASP A 148 -2.70 6.77 12.48
C ASP A 148 -1.84 6.36 11.28
N PHE A 149 -1.89 5.08 10.89
CA PHE A 149 -1.17 4.61 9.71
C PHE A 149 -1.76 5.20 8.42
N MET A 150 -3.08 5.22 8.29
CA MET A 150 -3.74 5.76 7.09
C MET A 150 -3.49 7.27 6.93
N ARG A 151 -3.51 8.04 8.02
CA ARG A 151 -3.18 9.47 8.00
C ARG A 151 -1.76 9.74 7.50
N ILE A 152 -0.79 8.90 7.85
CA ILE A 152 0.59 9.01 7.33
C ILE A 152 0.60 8.84 5.81
N LEU A 153 -0.10 7.82 5.27
CA LEU A 153 -0.15 7.57 3.83
C LEU A 153 -0.91 8.67 3.08
N VAL A 154 -2.07 9.08 3.59
CA VAL A 154 -2.88 10.17 3.01
C VAL A 154 -2.09 11.47 2.98
N SER A 155 -1.45 11.84 4.09
CA SER A 155 -0.59 13.03 4.15
C SER A 155 0.55 12.94 3.13
N ALA A 156 1.23 11.79 3.05
CA ALA A 156 2.33 11.58 2.10
C ALA A 156 1.88 11.71 0.63
N ALA A 157 0.66 11.25 0.31
CA ALA A 157 0.11 11.29 -1.04
C ALA A 157 -0.18 12.72 -1.54
N LEU A 158 -0.37 13.67 -0.63
CA LEU A 158 -0.70 15.07 -0.91
C LEU A 158 0.52 15.98 -0.62
N PRO A 159 1.46 16.14 -1.56
CA PRO A 159 2.74 16.81 -1.30
C PRO A 159 2.61 18.26 -0.83
N LEU A 160 1.54 18.96 -1.22
CA LEU A 160 1.23 20.33 -0.82
C LEU A 160 0.06 20.40 0.17
N GLN A 161 -0.35 19.28 0.76
CA GLN A 161 -1.49 19.15 1.68
C GLN A 161 -2.82 19.63 1.08
N GLU A 162 -2.92 19.59 -0.23
CA GLU A 162 -4.13 19.92 -1.00
C GLU A 162 -4.32 18.89 -2.12
N GLY A 163 -5.56 18.58 -2.48
CA GLY A 163 -5.89 17.64 -3.55
C GLY A 163 -7.03 16.70 -3.20
N ILE A 164 -7.20 15.67 -4.03
CA ILE A 164 -8.24 14.66 -3.88
C ILE A 164 -7.58 13.29 -3.70
N ILE A 165 -8.04 12.57 -2.68
CA ILE A 165 -7.71 11.15 -2.48
C ILE A 165 -8.91 10.32 -2.91
N LEU A 166 -8.65 9.28 -3.70
CA LEU A 166 -9.64 8.29 -4.10
C LEU A 166 -9.24 6.92 -3.52
N ASP A 167 -10.11 6.33 -2.73
CA ASP A 167 -9.96 4.96 -2.25
C ASP A 167 -11.10 4.08 -2.77
N PRO A 168 -10.90 3.36 -3.89
CA PRO A 168 -11.93 2.49 -4.47
C PRO A 168 -12.14 1.19 -3.66
N PHE A 169 -11.28 0.91 -2.67
CA PHE A 169 -11.35 -0.25 -1.79
C PHE A 169 -11.49 0.16 -0.32
N CYS A 170 -12.21 1.24 -0.05
CA CYS A 170 -12.26 1.90 1.26
C CYS A 170 -12.68 1.01 2.44
N GLY A 171 -13.37 -0.12 2.17
CA GLY A 171 -13.80 -1.05 3.22
C GLY A 171 -14.58 -0.35 4.33
N GLY A 172 -14.01 -0.29 5.53
CA GLY A 172 -14.61 0.41 6.68
C GLY A 172 -14.35 1.92 6.73
N GLY A 173 -13.81 2.52 5.66
CA GLY A 173 -13.60 3.97 5.60
C GLY A 173 -12.35 4.49 6.33
N SER A 174 -11.34 3.66 6.58
CA SER A 174 -10.13 4.11 7.31
C SER A 174 -9.33 5.20 6.59
N THR A 175 -9.60 5.43 5.32
CA THR A 175 -8.91 6.44 4.49
C THR A 175 -9.57 7.81 4.54
N ILE A 176 -10.80 7.87 5.03
CA ILE A 176 -11.66 9.07 5.08
C ILE A 176 -11.47 9.86 6.37
#